data_5e554009d42b5448ac1f5e68d92bbe0f
#
_entry.id   5e554009d42b5448ac1f5e68d92bbe0f
#
_cell.length_a   1.000
_cell.length_b   1.000
_cell.length_c   1.000
_cell.angle_alpha   90.00
_cell.angle_beta   90.00
_cell.angle_gamma   90.00
#
_symmetry.space_group_name_H-M   'P 1'
#
loop_
_entity.id
_entity.type
_entity.pdbx_description
1 polymer ?
#
loop_
_entity_poly.entity_id
_entity_poly.type
_entity_poly.pdbx_seq_one_letter_code
_entity_poly.pdbx_strand_id
1 'polypeptide(L)'
;MVNEIISFILSNWVEWLFLIITAIIARGYRVVAKRQKLQEIKDNAICEGVQALLRDRIINTYNRAIDKGFCPIYEKESLKRLYTAYHNLGGNDVATELYHKTLEMQTEMRD
;
A
#
# COMPACT_ATOMS: atom_id res chain seq x y z
N MET A 1 -60.78 15.00 18.27
CA MET A 1 -60.01 15.60 17.16
C MET A 1 -58.49 15.63 17.45
N VAL A 2 -58.08 16.20 18.54
CA VAL A 2 -56.67 16.25 18.93
C VAL A 2 -56.11 14.83 19.21
N ASN A 3 -56.90 13.96 19.84
CA ASN A 3 -56.51 12.60 20.16
C ASN A 3 -56.29 11.75 18.88
N GLU A 4 -57.07 12.01 17.81
CA GLU A 4 -56.92 11.32 16.54
C GLU A 4 -55.64 11.74 15.85
N ILE A 5 -55.28 13.01 15.90
CA ILE A 5 -54.02 13.53 15.33
C ILE A 5 -52.84 12.96 16.05
N ILE A 6 -52.91 12.95 17.39
CA ILE A 6 -51.81 12.38 18.22
C ILE A 6 -51.67 10.87 17.96
N SER A 7 -52.79 10.15 17.85
CA SER A 7 -52.79 8.71 17.54
C SER A 7 -52.20 8.46 16.16
N PHE A 8 -52.52 9.27 15.17
CA PHE A 8 -51.95 9.18 13.82
C PHE A 8 -50.46 9.44 13.84
N ILE A 9 -50.01 10.47 14.51
CA ILE A 9 -48.58 10.78 14.64
C ILE A 9 -47.85 9.66 15.36
N LEU A 10 -48.41 9.14 16.46
CA LEU A 10 -47.80 8.05 17.23
C LEU A 10 -47.77 6.74 16.46
N SER A 11 -48.77 6.45 15.61
CA SER A 11 -48.79 5.24 14.82
C SER A 11 -47.81 5.29 13.63
N ASN A 12 -47.53 6.48 13.09
CA ASN A 12 -46.67 6.66 11.95
C ASN A 12 -45.24 7.11 12.31
N TRP A 13 -44.99 7.52 13.55
CA TRP A 13 -43.68 8.02 13.94
C TRP A 13 -42.58 6.93 13.81
N VAL A 14 -42.95 5.66 14.01
CA VAL A 14 -42.02 4.54 13.87
C VAL A 14 -41.56 4.44 12.41
N GLU A 15 -42.46 4.59 11.44
CA GLU A 15 -42.11 4.60 10.01
C GLU A 15 -41.22 5.77 9.65
N TRP A 16 -41.54 6.96 10.15
CA TRP A 16 -40.74 8.16 9.94
C TRP A 16 -39.35 8.00 10.55
N LEU A 17 -39.28 7.47 11.78
CA LEU A 17 -38.00 7.20 12.44
C LEU A 17 -37.17 6.21 11.65
N PHE A 18 -37.79 5.14 11.15
CA PHE A 18 -37.11 4.12 10.35
C PHE A 18 -36.55 4.72 9.06
N LEU A 19 -37.30 5.58 8.37
CA LEU A 19 -36.85 6.26 7.16
C LEU A 19 -35.66 7.20 7.43
N ILE A 20 -35.71 7.94 8.55
CA ILE A 20 -34.63 8.84 8.94
C ILE A 20 -33.36 8.05 9.27
N ILE A 21 -33.49 6.97 10.03
CA ILE A 21 -32.36 6.11 10.39
C ILE A 21 -31.75 5.48 9.13
N THR A 22 -32.58 4.97 8.22
CA THR A 22 -32.14 4.38 6.96
C THR A 22 -31.39 5.40 6.11
N ALA A 23 -31.87 6.64 6.03
CA ALA A 23 -31.23 7.72 5.29
C ALA A 23 -29.88 8.08 5.89
N ILE A 24 -29.78 8.15 7.22
CA ILE A 24 -28.50 8.43 7.93
C ILE A 24 -27.49 7.31 7.69
N ILE A 25 -27.92 6.05 7.79
CA ILE A 25 -27.05 4.89 7.54
C ILE A 25 -26.57 4.88 6.09
N ALA A 26 -27.46 5.11 5.13
CA ALA A 26 -27.10 5.15 3.72
C ALA A 26 -26.08 6.24 3.40
N ARG A 27 -26.29 7.42 4.00
CA ARG A 27 -25.37 8.56 3.84
C ARG A 27 -24.02 8.28 4.46
N GLY A 28 -24.00 7.70 5.67
CA GLY A 28 -22.77 7.30 6.34
C GLY A 28 -22.00 6.24 5.55
N TYR A 29 -22.71 5.26 5.01
CA TYR A 29 -22.11 4.22 4.19
C TYR A 29 -21.43 4.79 2.94
N ARG A 30 -22.08 5.73 2.26
CA ARG A 30 -21.51 6.39 1.07
C ARG A 30 -20.24 7.15 1.40
N VAL A 31 -20.22 7.86 2.53
CA VAL A 31 -19.04 8.63 2.98
C VAL A 31 -17.90 7.69 3.31
N VAL A 32 -18.16 6.60 4.02
CA VAL A 32 -17.13 5.60 4.39
C VAL A 32 -16.59 4.92 3.15
N ALA A 33 -17.45 4.50 2.22
CA ALA A 33 -17.03 3.86 0.97
C ALA A 33 -16.14 4.78 0.14
N LYS A 34 -16.49 6.08 0.07
CA LYS A 34 -15.68 7.06 -0.64
C LYS A 34 -14.32 7.27 0.00
N ARG A 35 -14.25 7.31 1.33
CA ARG A 35 -12.99 7.43 2.06
C ARG A 35 -12.10 6.22 1.87
N GLN A 36 -12.66 5.01 1.92
CA GLN A 36 -11.91 3.77 1.69
C GLN A 36 -11.33 3.73 0.28
N LYS A 37 -12.09 4.14 -0.72
CA LYS A 37 -11.62 4.18 -2.10
C LYS A 37 -10.47 5.17 -2.28
N LEU A 38 -10.55 6.36 -1.68
CA LEU A 38 -9.48 7.35 -1.72
C LEU A 38 -8.23 6.85 -1.01
N GLN A 39 -8.38 6.18 0.12
CA GLN A 39 -7.27 5.59 0.86
C GLN A 39 -6.60 4.47 0.06
N GLU A 40 -7.38 3.63 -0.58
CA GLU A 40 -6.85 2.57 -1.46
C GLU A 40 -6.01 3.14 -2.60
N ILE A 41 -6.48 4.21 -3.25
CA ILE A 41 -5.73 4.90 -4.31
C ILE A 41 -4.42 5.45 -3.77
N LYS A 42 -4.43 6.08 -2.59
CA LYS A 42 -3.23 6.61 -1.95
C LYS A 42 -2.27 5.50 -1.57
N ASP A 43 -2.76 4.40 -1.00
CA ASP A 43 -1.94 3.25 -0.61
C ASP A 43 -1.27 2.62 -1.84
N ASN A 44 -1.99 2.47 -2.94
CA ASN A 44 -1.44 1.97 -4.19
C ASN A 44 -0.36 2.89 -4.75
N ALA A 45 -0.57 4.20 -4.71
CA ALA A 45 0.42 5.18 -5.17
C ALA A 45 1.69 5.15 -4.31
N ILE A 46 1.55 5.02 -2.99
CA ILE A 46 2.67 4.87 -2.08
C ILE A 46 3.44 3.58 -2.35
N CYS A 47 2.74 2.46 -2.54
CA CYS A 47 3.36 1.17 -2.86
C CYS A 47 4.14 1.22 -4.17
N GLU A 48 3.57 1.81 -5.21
CA GLU A 48 4.25 1.99 -6.49
C GLU A 48 5.49 2.88 -6.36
N GLY A 49 5.37 3.98 -5.61
CA GLY A 49 6.49 4.89 -5.36
C GLY A 49 7.61 4.22 -4.58
N VAL A 50 7.27 3.49 -3.51
CA VAL A 50 8.27 2.75 -2.71
C VAL A 50 8.91 1.66 -3.55
N GLN A 51 8.13 0.93 -4.35
CA GLN A 51 8.66 -0.08 -5.25
C GLN A 51 9.67 0.51 -6.24
N ALA A 52 9.37 1.67 -6.83
CA ALA A 52 10.26 2.36 -7.74
C ALA A 52 11.55 2.81 -7.05
N LEU A 53 11.46 3.34 -5.83
CA LEU A 53 12.63 3.75 -5.05
C LEU A 53 13.51 2.56 -4.68
N LEU A 54 12.91 1.45 -4.27
CA LEU A 54 13.64 0.23 -3.96
C LEU A 54 14.33 -0.34 -5.20
N ARG A 55 13.64 -0.33 -6.34
CA ARG A 55 14.21 -0.75 -7.61
C ARG A 55 15.44 0.07 -7.96
N ASP A 56 15.35 1.39 -7.89
CA ASP A 56 16.49 2.28 -8.17
C ASP A 56 17.64 2.03 -7.22
N ARG A 57 17.35 1.78 -5.95
CA ARG A 57 18.39 1.50 -4.95
C ARG A 57 19.11 0.20 -5.25
N ILE A 58 18.39 -0.84 -5.65
CA ILE A 58 18.97 -2.12 -6.04
C ILE A 58 19.88 -1.95 -7.28
N ILE A 59 19.41 -1.24 -8.28
CA ILE A 59 20.16 -0.96 -9.51
C ILE A 59 21.42 -0.16 -9.19
N ASN A 60 21.32 0.88 -8.37
CA ASN A 60 22.44 1.71 -7.98
C ASN A 60 23.47 0.92 -7.17
N THR A 61 23.04 0.03 -6.30
CA THR A 61 23.93 -0.84 -5.53
C THR A 61 24.71 -1.76 -6.47
N TYR A 62 24.05 -2.35 -7.45
CA TYR A 62 24.69 -3.17 -8.46
C TYR A 62 25.74 -2.37 -9.26
N ASN A 63 25.38 -1.19 -9.74
CA ASN A 63 26.28 -0.34 -10.51
C ASN A 63 27.53 0.06 -9.71
N ARG A 64 27.35 0.39 -8.43
CA ARG A 64 28.49 0.68 -7.54
C ARG A 64 29.37 -0.54 -7.34
N ALA A 65 28.77 -1.70 -7.17
CA ALA A 65 29.51 -2.96 -7.03
C ALA A 65 30.32 -3.28 -8.28
N ILE A 66 29.76 -3.08 -9.46
CA ILE A 66 30.46 -3.28 -10.73
C ILE A 66 31.63 -2.31 -10.86
N ASP A 67 31.45 -1.05 -10.50
CA ASP A 67 32.53 -0.04 -10.55
C ASP A 67 33.68 -0.39 -9.61
N LYS A 68 33.37 -0.90 -8.41
CA LYS A 68 34.36 -1.33 -7.43
C LYS A 68 35.00 -2.67 -7.76
N GLY A 69 34.29 -3.54 -8.47
CA GLY A 69 34.70 -4.89 -8.77
C GLY A 69 34.38 -5.91 -7.69
N PHE A 70 33.71 -5.50 -6.61
CA PHE A 70 33.31 -6.38 -5.50
C PHE A 70 32.10 -5.79 -4.77
N CYS A 71 31.44 -6.62 -3.97
CA CYS A 71 30.32 -6.17 -3.13
C CYS A 71 30.58 -6.64 -1.70
N PRO A 72 30.85 -5.71 -0.76
CA PRO A 72 31.08 -6.08 0.63
C PRO A 72 29.89 -6.82 1.24
N ILE A 73 30.17 -7.65 2.24
CA ILE A 73 29.15 -8.47 2.91
C ILE A 73 28.01 -7.60 3.47
N TYR A 74 28.33 -6.46 4.08
CA TYR A 74 27.31 -5.59 4.65
C TYR A 74 26.39 -5.00 3.57
N GLU A 75 26.91 -4.70 2.39
CA GLU A 75 26.11 -4.24 1.27
C GLU A 75 25.20 -5.36 0.72
N LYS A 76 25.71 -6.59 0.68
CA LYS A 76 24.91 -7.75 0.28
C LYS A 76 23.75 -8.00 1.25
N GLU A 77 23.99 -7.88 2.55
CA GLU A 77 22.94 -8.03 3.56
C GLU A 77 21.88 -6.91 3.45
N SER A 78 22.34 -5.68 3.28
CA SER A 78 21.44 -4.55 3.05
C SER A 78 20.61 -4.75 1.79
N LEU A 79 21.24 -5.23 0.73
CA LEU A 79 20.57 -5.52 -0.55
C LEU A 79 19.53 -6.61 -0.40
N LYS A 80 19.78 -7.65 0.39
CA LYS A 80 18.80 -8.70 0.67
C LYS A 80 17.54 -8.13 1.31
N ARG A 81 17.70 -7.20 2.26
CA ARG A 81 16.56 -6.52 2.91
C ARG A 81 15.79 -5.67 1.92
N LEU A 82 16.48 -4.91 1.09
CA LEU A 82 15.87 -4.09 0.04
C LEU A 82 15.09 -4.95 -0.95
N TYR A 83 15.70 -6.05 -1.38
CA TYR A 83 15.06 -6.96 -2.34
C TYR A 83 13.84 -7.66 -1.74
N THR A 84 13.91 -8.08 -0.49
CA THR A 84 12.78 -8.71 0.20
C THR A 84 11.59 -7.76 0.22
N ALA A 85 11.80 -6.49 0.58
CA ALA A 85 10.74 -5.47 0.56
C ALA A 85 10.22 -5.25 -0.85
N TYR A 86 11.11 -5.15 -1.84
CA TYR A 86 10.74 -4.97 -3.24
C TYR A 86 9.91 -6.14 -3.76
N HIS A 87 10.33 -7.35 -3.48
CA HIS A 87 9.61 -8.56 -3.88
C HIS A 87 8.24 -8.67 -3.20
N ASN A 88 8.15 -8.32 -1.91
CA ASN A 88 6.88 -8.33 -1.17
C ASN A 88 5.87 -7.33 -1.73
N LEU A 89 6.35 -6.26 -2.37
CA LEU A 89 5.50 -5.29 -3.04
C LEU A 89 5.12 -5.72 -4.48
N GLY A 90 5.52 -6.91 -4.88
CA GLY A 90 5.21 -7.46 -6.20
C GLY A 90 6.24 -7.15 -7.28
N GLY A 91 7.42 -6.63 -6.89
CA GLY A 91 8.50 -6.34 -7.84
C GLY A 91 9.14 -7.62 -8.38
N ASN A 92 9.30 -7.69 -9.69
CA ASN A 92 9.95 -8.83 -10.34
C ASN A 92 10.34 -8.44 -11.77
N ASP A 93 11.47 -7.77 -11.90
CA ASP A 93 11.96 -7.31 -13.20
C ASP A 93 13.50 -7.34 -13.24
N VAL A 94 14.10 -6.41 -13.98
CA VAL A 94 15.55 -6.26 -14.10
C VAL A 94 16.25 -6.19 -12.74
N ALA A 95 15.64 -5.56 -11.74
CA ALA A 95 16.22 -5.47 -10.41
C ALA A 95 16.44 -6.84 -9.76
N THR A 96 15.58 -7.81 -10.04
CA THR A 96 15.73 -9.19 -9.57
C THR A 96 17.00 -9.84 -10.15
N GLU A 97 17.23 -9.67 -11.43
CA GLU A 97 18.44 -10.17 -12.08
C GLU A 97 19.71 -9.51 -11.52
N LEU A 98 19.69 -8.21 -11.36
CA LEU A 98 20.82 -7.45 -10.82
C LEU A 98 21.10 -7.82 -9.38
N TYR A 99 20.05 -8.06 -8.59
CA TYR A 99 20.19 -8.55 -7.23
C TYR A 99 20.95 -9.87 -7.17
N HIS A 100 20.56 -10.85 -7.99
CA HIS A 100 21.22 -12.14 -8.03
C HIS A 100 22.67 -12.01 -8.50
N LYS A 101 22.91 -11.20 -9.52
CA LYS A 101 24.27 -10.94 -10.00
C LYS A 101 25.16 -10.31 -8.93
N THR A 102 24.61 -9.38 -8.15
CA THR A 102 25.35 -8.74 -7.06
C THR A 102 25.69 -9.73 -5.96
N LEU A 103 24.78 -10.65 -5.63
CA LEU A 103 25.05 -11.68 -4.62
C LEU A 103 26.15 -12.66 -5.04
N GLU A 104 26.31 -12.88 -6.35
CA GLU A 104 27.34 -13.75 -6.89
C GLU A 104 28.72 -13.08 -6.94
N MET A 105 28.79 -11.77 -6.78
CA MET A 105 30.05 -11.02 -6.79
C MET A 105 30.91 -11.38 -5.57
N GLN A 106 32.21 -11.27 -5.74
CA GLN A 106 33.14 -11.47 -4.62
C GLN A 106 32.91 -10.41 -3.54
N THR A 107 33.16 -10.78 -2.28
CA THR A 107 32.94 -9.89 -1.13
C THR A 107 34.12 -8.99 -0.84
N GLU A 108 35.29 -9.34 -1.35
CA GLU A 108 36.53 -8.61 -1.14
C GLU A 108 37.25 -8.40 -2.47
N MET A 109 37.95 -7.29 -2.55
CA MET A 109 38.78 -6.99 -3.70
C MET A 109 39.98 -7.94 -3.69
N ARG A 110 40.12 -8.74 -4.75
CA ARG A 110 41.29 -9.60 -4.93
C ARG A 110 42.35 -8.86 -5.73
N ASP A 111 43.52 -8.81 -5.18
CA ASP A 111 44.69 -8.28 -5.89
C ASP A 111 45.15 -9.21 -7.00
#